data_6bdc78a0c8c425226624ae38fafdd925
#
_entry.id   6bdc78a0c8c425226624ae38fafdd925
#
_cell.length_a   1.000
_cell.length_b   1.000
_cell.length_c   1.000
_cell.angle_alpha   90.00
_cell.angle_beta   90.00
_cell.angle_gamma   90.00
#
_symmetry.space_group_name_H-M   'P 1'
#
loop_
_entity.id
_entity.type
_entity.pdbx_description
1 polymer ?
#
loop_
_entity_poly.entity_id
_entity_poly.type
_entity_poly.pdbx_seq_one_letter_code
_entity_poly.pdbx_strand_id
1 'polypeptide(L)'
;MTEGVTIRQIEQELGRLRHAAAAPGSAPNLRTSVMTHLAWVPERWVDAATDTLAGMGERHPSRTILLLPRPDDPRDALDGEVDLRCFVRAGEQGQVCSEVISLGLCGPRAKAPGSVAMPLLIPDLPVFLRWRGEPWFGDPALDQLTEIADRLVLDSDEWGECDATMTQLPQLFDRVAISDIAWAKVQPWREACAALWPDIGEADSLRVAGPRGETLLLWGWLRARLRRELELEHEPAGEVELVAIDGEDVPAPRAKRTSSSDLLSDQLEIFGRDRIYEEAVSSLAAVPA
;
A
#
# COMPACT_ATOMS: atom_id res chain seq x y z
N MET A 1 -2.92 -11.29 -21.32
CA MET A 1 -3.74 -10.06 -21.50
C MET A 1 -4.18 -9.93 -22.95
N THR A 2 -5.44 -9.56 -23.21
CA THR A 2 -5.99 -9.28 -24.54
C THR A 2 -5.66 -7.84 -24.90
N GLU A 3 -5.18 -7.59 -26.12
CA GLU A 3 -4.79 -6.26 -26.59
C GLU A 3 -6.00 -5.44 -27.08
N GLY A 4 -5.95 -4.14 -26.87
CA GLY A 4 -6.92 -3.17 -27.40
C GLY A 4 -8.34 -3.33 -26.88
N VAL A 5 -8.50 -3.66 -25.59
CA VAL A 5 -9.83 -3.82 -24.96
C VAL A 5 -10.46 -2.48 -24.58
N THR A 6 -11.79 -2.48 -24.46
CA THR A 6 -12.57 -1.37 -23.91
C THR A 6 -13.08 -1.70 -22.51
N ILE A 7 -13.40 -0.68 -21.71
CA ILE A 7 -14.01 -0.86 -20.38
C ILE A 7 -15.31 -1.68 -20.49
N ARG A 8 -16.11 -1.46 -21.54
CA ARG A 8 -17.34 -2.24 -21.77
C ARG A 8 -17.04 -3.73 -21.95
N GLN A 9 -15.98 -4.10 -22.67
CA GLN A 9 -15.60 -5.51 -22.86
C GLN A 9 -15.11 -6.13 -21.54
N ILE A 10 -14.39 -5.38 -20.71
CA ILE A 10 -13.99 -5.81 -19.36
C ILE A 10 -15.22 -6.12 -18.51
N GLU A 11 -16.21 -5.21 -18.44
CA GLU A 11 -17.44 -5.43 -17.68
C GLU A 11 -18.29 -6.58 -18.23
N GLN A 12 -18.33 -6.77 -19.55
CA GLN A 12 -19.01 -7.91 -20.18
C GLN A 12 -18.35 -9.23 -19.78
N GLU A 13 -17.03 -9.30 -19.78
CA GLU A 13 -16.29 -10.51 -19.40
C GLU A 13 -16.46 -10.82 -17.90
N LEU A 14 -16.43 -9.80 -17.03
CA LEU A 14 -16.79 -9.96 -15.61
C LEU A 14 -18.20 -10.53 -15.45
N GLY A 15 -19.18 -10.01 -16.21
CA GLY A 15 -20.54 -10.49 -16.19
C GLY A 15 -20.64 -11.97 -16.60
N ARG A 16 -19.90 -12.36 -17.66
CA ARG A 16 -19.83 -13.75 -18.13
C ARG A 16 -19.24 -14.69 -17.09
N LEU A 17 -18.10 -14.30 -16.47
CA LEU A 17 -17.43 -15.11 -15.43
C LEU A 17 -18.33 -15.30 -14.21
N ARG A 18 -19.00 -14.23 -13.77
CA ARG A 18 -19.97 -14.28 -12.65
C ARG A 18 -21.11 -15.23 -12.93
N HIS A 19 -21.66 -15.17 -14.15
CA HIS A 19 -22.76 -16.05 -14.55
C HIS A 19 -22.32 -17.51 -14.60
N ALA A 20 -21.13 -17.77 -15.10
CA ALA A 20 -20.55 -19.12 -15.13
C ALA A 20 -20.33 -19.67 -13.71
N ALA A 21 -19.85 -18.85 -12.78
CA ALA A 21 -19.65 -19.24 -11.38
C ALA A 21 -20.96 -19.47 -10.60
N ALA A 22 -22.07 -18.90 -11.05
CA ALA A 22 -23.40 -19.04 -10.45
C ALA A 22 -24.24 -20.19 -11.09
N ALA A 23 -23.66 -21.04 -11.92
CA ALA A 23 -24.37 -22.10 -12.63
C ALA A 23 -25.02 -23.11 -11.67
N PRO A 24 -26.15 -23.79 -12.06
CA PRO A 24 -26.82 -24.79 -11.23
C PRO A 24 -25.88 -25.93 -10.82
N GLY A 25 -25.78 -26.22 -9.53
CA GLY A 25 -24.86 -27.24 -8.94
C GLY A 25 -23.60 -26.67 -8.32
N SER A 26 -23.28 -25.40 -8.53
CA SER A 26 -22.26 -24.68 -7.75
C SER A 26 -22.81 -24.27 -6.38
N ALA A 27 -21.95 -24.14 -5.38
CA ALA A 27 -22.32 -23.52 -4.11
C ALA A 27 -22.87 -22.08 -4.37
N PRO A 28 -23.87 -21.62 -3.59
CA PRO A 28 -24.38 -20.26 -3.74
C PRO A 28 -23.24 -19.25 -3.73
N ASN A 29 -23.19 -18.38 -4.78
CA ASN A 29 -22.14 -17.37 -4.90
C ASN A 29 -22.52 -16.19 -3.99
N LEU A 30 -21.87 -16.09 -2.83
CA LEU A 30 -22.01 -14.95 -1.93
C LEU A 30 -21.14 -13.82 -2.48
N ARG A 31 -21.78 -12.89 -3.15
CA ARG A 31 -21.15 -11.71 -3.72
C ARG A 31 -20.94 -10.66 -2.64
N THR A 32 -19.80 -10.69 -1.98
CA THR A 32 -19.50 -9.77 -0.88
C THR A 32 -18.14 -9.08 -1.10
N SER A 33 -18.03 -8.34 -2.23
CA SER A 33 -16.93 -7.36 -2.27
C SER A 33 -17.18 -6.31 -1.20
N VAL A 34 -16.22 -6.12 -0.31
CA VAL A 34 -16.29 -5.15 0.79
C VAL A 34 -15.52 -3.87 0.48
N MET A 35 -14.71 -3.89 -0.59
CA MET A 35 -13.90 -2.76 -1.05
C MET A 35 -13.54 -2.89 -2.52
N THR A 36 -13.07 -1.80 -3.10
CA THR A 36 -12.25 -1.82 -4.32
C THR A 36 -10.79 -1.66 -3.93
N HIS A 37 -9.96 -2.63 -4.29
CA HIS A 37 -8.51 -2.56 -4.16
C HIS A 37 -7.92 -2.14 -5.51
N LEU A 38 -7.48 -0.91 -5.61
CA LEU A 38 -6.82 -0.34 -6.78
C LEU A 38 -5.30 -0.41 -6.56
N ALA A 39 -4.54 -0.92 -7.52
CA ALA A 39 -3.09 -1.01 -7.39
C ALA A 39 -2.40 -0.42 -8.62
N TRP A 40 -1.54 0.59 -8.40
CA TRP A 40 -0.61 1.11 -9.38
C TRP A 40 0.67 0.28 -9.32
N VAL A 41 0.99 -0.44 -10.40
CA VAL A 41 2.04 -1.47 -10.41
C VAL A 41 2.94 -1.28 -11.63
N PRO A 42 4.03 -0.51 -11.52
CA PRO A 42 5.08 -0.46 -12.55
C PRO A 42 5.66 -1.85 -12.84
N GLU A 43 6.17 -2.06 -14.05
CA GLU A 43 6.60 -3.37 -14.57
C GLU A 43 7.49 -4.15 -13.60
N ARG A 44 8.47 -3.48 -12.99
CA ARG A 44 9.40 -4.09 -12.01
C ARG A 44 8.73 -4.68 -10.77
N TRP A 45 7.48 -4.32 -10.50
CA TRP A 45 6.73 -4.75 -9.31
C TRP A 45 5.63 -5.78 -9.60
N VAL A 46 5.45 -6.20 -10.86
CA VAL A 46 4.33 -7.06 -11.28
C VAL A 46 4.36 -8.40 -10.56
N ASP A 47 5.52 -9.07 -10.51
CA ASP A 47 5.65 -10.37 -9.85
C ASP A 47 5.35 -10.25 -8.35
N ALA A 48 5.96 -9.28 -7.66
CA ALA A 48 5.75 -9.06 -6.24
C ALA A 48 4.30 -8.68 -5.90
N ALA A 49 3.62 -7.92 -6.76
CA ALA A 49 2.20 -7.60 -6.60
C ALA A 49 1.32 -8.84 -6.78
N THR A 50 1.62 -9.68 -7.76
CA THR A 50 0.90 -10.93 -8.02
C THR A 50 1.01 -11.90 -6.85
N ASP A 51 2.20 -12.08 -6.30
CA ASP A 51 2.46 -12.91 -5.13
C ASP A 51 1.72 -12.40 -3.89
N THR A 52 1.74 -11.08 -3.67
CA THR A 52 1.01 -10.44 -2.56
C THR A 52 -0.49 -10.70 -2.67
N LEU A 53 -1.07 -10.54 -3.86
CA LEU A 53 -2.50 -10.74 -4.10
C LEU A 53 -2.93 -12.21 -3.99
N ALA A 54 -2.04 -13.16 -4.29
CA ALA A 54 -2.35 -14.58 -4.14
C ALA A 54 -2.69 -14.95 -2.69
N GLY A 55 -2.07 -14.30 -1.69
CA GLY A 55 -2.34 -14.52 -0.26
C GLY A 55 -3.53 -13.74 0.32
N MET A 56 -4.08 -12.76 -0.41
CA MET A 56 -5.10 -11.85 0.12
C MET A 56 -6.55 -12.28 -0.14
N GLY A 57 -6.80 -13.08 -1.18
CA GLY A 57 -8.15 -13.29 -1.71
C GLY A 57 -9.14 -13.91 -0.72
N GLU A 58 -8.68 -14.71 0.23
CA GLU A 58 -9.52 -15.32 1.25
C GLU A 58 -9.90 -14.35 2.38
N ARG A 59 -9.00 -13.41 2.70
CA ARG A 59 -9.17 -12.46 3.80
C ARG A 59 -10.02 -11.26 3.41
N HIS A 60 -9.82 -10.76 2.19
CA HIS A 60 -10.48 -9.56 1.68
C HIS A 60 -11.16 -9.81 0.34
N PRO A 61 -12.41 -10.32 0.33
CA PRO A 61 -13.17 -10.41 -0.90
C PRO A 61 -13.36 -9.00 -1.49
N SER A 62 -12.75 -8.76 -2.64
CA SER A 62 -12.70 -7.42 -3.24
C SER A 62 -12.76 -7.49 -4.76
N ARG A 63 -13.05 -6.34 -5.38
CA ARG A 63 -12.62 -6.10 -6.75
C ARG A 63 -11.22 -5.51 -6.71
N THR A 64 -10.24 -6.26 -7.20
CA THR A 64 -8.86 -5.77 -7.37
C THR A 64 -8.66 -5.31 -8.79
N ILE A 65 -8.18 -4.09 -8.99
CA ILE A 65 -7.85 -3.49 -10.28
C ILE A 65 -6.35 -3.19 -10.30
N LEU A 66 -5.60 -3.94 -11.10
CA LEU A 66 -4.17 -3.73 -11.32
C LEU A 66 -3.99 -2.79 -12.51
N LEU A 67 -3.40 -1.64 -12.29
CA LEU A 67 -3.01 -0.68 -13.32
C LEU A 67 -1.52 -0.84 -13.60
N LEU A 68 -1.19 -1.34 -14.78
CA LEU A 68 0.16 -1.66 -15.24
C LEU A 68 0.61 -0.59 -16.24
N PRO A 69 1.27 0.50 -15.81
CA PRO A 69 1.67 1.59 -16.69
C PRO A 69 2.74 1.15 -17.68
N ARG A 70 2.54 1.47 -18.95
CA ARG A 70 3.48 1.28 -20.06
C ARG A 70 3.61 2.60 -20.83
N PRO A 71 4.21 3.66 -20.24
CA PRO A 71 4.22 4.99 -20.83
C PRO A 71 4.99 5.04 -22.15
N ASP A 72 5.96 4.15 -22.36
CA ASP A 72 6.80 4.09 -23.56
C ASP A 72 6.18 3.23 -24.69
N ASP A 73 5.04 2.59 -24.46
CA ASP A 73 4.31 1.87 -25.51
C ASP A 73 3.76 2.89 -26.51
N PRO A 74 4.05 2.73 -27.82
CA PRO A 74 3.61 3.70 -28.84
C PRO A 74 2.09 3.71 -29.08
N ARG A 75 1.37 2.71 -28.57
CA ARG A 75 -0.10 2.59 -28.75
C ARG A 75 -0.85 3.49 -27.76
N ASP A 76 -1.98 4.03 -28.17
CA ASP A 76 -2.99 4.59 -27.26
C ASP A 76 -4.07 3.53 -27.04
N ALA A 77 -3.81 2.58 -26.16
CA ALA A 77 -4.65 1.40 -25.97
C ALA A 77 -4.70 0.92 -24.51
N LEU A 78 -5.70 0.09 -24.22
CA LEU A 78 -5.78 -0.69 -23.00
C LEU A 78 -5.59 -2.16 -23.36
N ASP A 79 -4.69 -2.84 -22.67
CA ASP A 79 -4.61 -4.30 -22.69
C ASP A 79 -5.29 -4.83 -21.42
N GLY A 80 -6.13 -5.84 -21.51
CA GLY A 80 -6.94 -6.27 -20.38
C GLY A 80 -6.97 -7.77 -20.14
N GLU A 81 -7.08 -8.14 -18.89
CA GLU A 81 -7.35 -9.51 -18.45
C GLU A 81 -8.26 -9.48 -17.21
N VAL A 82 -9.19 -10.43 -17.15
CA VAL A 82 -10.14 -10.54 -16.05
C VAL A 82 -10.11 -11.94 -15.51
N ASP A 83 -10.02 -12.06 -14.19
CA ASP A 83 -10.04 -13.33 -13.48
C ASP A 83 -11.07 -13.27 -12.34
N LEU A 84 -11.66 -14.43 -12.01
CA LEU A 84 -12.57 -14.59 -10.88
C LEU A 84 -12.05 -15.71 -9.98
N ARG A 85 -11.60 -15.35 -8.80
CA ARG A 85 -11.06 -16.28 -7.80
C ARG A 85 -12.10 -16.57 -6.74
N CYS A 86 -12.59 -17.81 -6.72
CA CYS A 86 -13.63 -18.23 -5.80
C CYS A 86 -13.06 -19.20 -4.75
N PHE A 87 -13.40 -18.96 -3.49
CA PHE A 87 -12.97 -19.74 -2.34
C PHE A 87 -14.18 -20.29 -1.59
N VAL A 88 -14.11 -21.54 -1.17
CA VAL A 88 -15.10 -22.14 -0.27
C VAL A 88 -14.56 -22.03 1.15
N ARG A 89 -15.24 -21.29 2.02
CA ARG A 89 -14.86 -21.22 3.44
C ARG A 89 -15.25 -22.52 4.15
N ALA A 90 -14.33 -23.03 4.95
CA ALA A 90 -14.58 -24.24 5.75
C ALA A 90 -15.78 -24.03 6.69
N GLY A 91 -16.81 -24.89 6.54
CA GLY A 91 -18.03 -24.84 7.36
C GLY A 91 -19.14 -23.94 6.83
N GLU A 92 -18.97 -23.24 5.72
CA GLU A 92 -20.01 -22.41 5.09
C GLU A 92 -20.60 -23.09 3.84
N GLN A 93 -21.92 -22.93 3.65
CA GLN A 93 -22.61 -23.36 2.42
C GLN A 93 -22.60 -22.21 1.40
N GLY A 94 -21.43 -21.94 0.81
CA GLY A 94 -21.28 -20.88 -0.19
C GLY A 94 -19.84 -20.65 -0.57
N GLN A 95 -19.64 -20.03 -1.71
CA GLN A 95 -18.31 -19.58 -2.15
C GLN A 95 -18.25 -18.06 -2.15
N VAL A 96 -17.12 -17.51 -1.73
CA VAL A 96 -16.80 -16.09 -1.83
C VAL A 96 -15.89 -15.89 -3.03
N CYS A 97 -16.21 -14.95 -3.90
CA CYS A 97 -15.44 -14.69 -5.11
C CYS A 97 -14.84 -13.28 -5.08
N SER A 98 -13.56 -13.19 -5.37
CA SER A 98 -12.83 -11.94 -5.63
C SER A 98 -12.64 -11.75 -7.12
N GLU A 99 -12.81 -10.53 -7.59
CA GLU A 99 -12.62 -10.14 -8.99
C GLU A 99 -11.23 -9.53 -9.15
N VAL A 100 -10.48 -9.98 -10.15
CA VAL A 100 -9.17 -9.40 -10.48
C VAL A 100 -9.21 -8.90 -11.91
N ILE A 101 -8.96 -7.61 -12.10
CA ILE A 101 -8.88 -6.94 -13.39
C ILE A 101 -7.46 -6.44 -13.55
N SER A 102 -6.73 -6.91 -14.55
CA SER A 102 -5.39 -6.44 -14.89
C SER A 102 -5.46 -5.60 -16.15
N LEU A 103 -4.97 -4.35 -16.09
CA LEU A 103 -5.04 -3.39 -17.20
C LEU A 103 -3.66 -2.84 -17.52
N GLY A 104 -3.14 -3.16 -18.71
CA GLY A 104 -1.98 -2.49 -19.31
C GLY A 104 -2.39 -1.13 -19.86
N LEU A 105 -1.82 -0.07 -19.33
CA LEU A 105 -2.06 1.31 -19.74
C LEU A 105 -1.00 1.74 -20.74
N CYS A 106 -1.27 1.59 -22.05
CA CYS A 106 -0.29 1.86 -23.10
C CYS A 106 -0.22 3.35 -23.44
N GLY A 107 1.00 3.89 -23.54
CA GLY A 107 1.29 5.25 -23.96
C GLY A 107 0.52 6.31 -23.16
N PRO A 108 -0.29 7.17 -23.83
CA PRO A 108 -1.03 8.23 -23.16
C PRO A 108 -1.98 7.78 -22.06
N ARG A 109 -2.46 6.52 -22.10
CA ARG A 109 -3.34 5.95 -21.06
C ARG A 109 -2.67 5.88 -19.70
N ALA A 110 -1.35 5.70 -19.64
CA ALA A 110 -0.60 5.71 -18.39
C ALA A 110 -0.67 7.06 -17.67
N LYS A 111 -0.93 8.17 -18.39
CA LYS A 111 -1.07 9.52 -17.82
C LYS A 111 -2.51 9.88 -17.43
N ALA A 112 -3.47 9.01 -17.73
CA ALA A 112 -4.89 9.24 -17.44
C ALA A 112 -5.56 8.02 -16.74
N PRO A 113 -4.91 7.42 -15.71
CA PRO A 113 -5.40 6.19 -15.09
C PRO A 113 -6.74 6.38 -14.36
N GLY A 114 -7.03 7.57 -13.85
CA GLY A 114 -8.30 7.88 -13.20
C GLY A 114 -9.49 7.66 -14.12
N SER A 115 -9.40 8.05 -15.39
CA SER A 115 -10.46 7.86 -16.38
C SER A 115 -10.72 6.39 -16.73
N VAL A 116 -9.72 5.54 -16.55
CA VAL A 116 -9.78 4.10 -16.77
C VAL A 116 -10.31 3.37 -15.54
N ALA A 117 -9.84 3.75 -14.34
CA ALA A 117 -10.21 3.11 -13.09
C ALA A 117 -11.64 3.47 -12.63
N MET A 118 -12.03 4.74 -12.72
CA MET A 118 -13.29 5.24 -12.18
C MET A 118 -14.54 4.45 -12.64
N PRO A 119 -14.72 4.11 -13.93
CA PRO A 119 -15.88 3.32 -14.38
C PRO A 119 -15.92 1.88 -13.84
N LEU A 120 -14.80 1.37 -13.34
CA LEU A 120 -14.65 0.02 -12.80
C LEU A 120 -14.79 -0.05 -11.28
N LEU A 121 -14.84 1.09 -10.58
CA LEU A 121 -15.06 1.11 -9.15
C LEU A 121 -16.45 0.58 -8.80
N ILE A 122 -16.56 -0.06 -7.65
CA ILE A 122 -17.87 -0.48 -7.14
C ILE A 122 -18.45 0.71 -6.36
N PRO A 123 -19.61 1.25 -6.76
CA PRO A 123 -20.24 2.35 -6.03
C PRO A 123 -20.46 2.00 -4.54
N ASP A 124 -20.37 3.00 -3.68
CA ASP A 124 -20.60 2.92 -2.23
C ASP A 124 -19.63 2.01 -1.45
N LEU A 125 -18.58 1.49 -2.11
CA LEU A 125 -17.51 0.76 -1.43
C LEU A 125 -16.24 1.61 -1.33
N PRO A 126 -15.48 1.49 -0.22
CA PRO A 126 -14.23 2.21 -0.07
C PRO A 126 -13.19 1.76 -1.12
N VAL A 127 -12.39 2.72 -1.56
CA VAL A 127 -11.31 2.54 -2.54
C VAL A 127 -9.97 2.65 -1.83
N PHE A 128 -9.23 1.55 -1.79
CA PHE A 128 -7.86 1.49 -1.29
C PHE A 128 -6.89 1.47 -2.46
N LEU A 129 -6.05 2.47 -2.56
CA LEU A 129 -5.02 2.57 -3.59
C LEU A 129 -3.68 2.08 -3.04
N ARG A 130 -3.18 0.94 -3.49
CA ARG A 130 -1.79 0.51 -3.28
C ARG A 130 -0.91 1.12 -4.38
N TRP A 131 -0.02 2.01 -4.04
CA TRP A 131 0.99 2.52 -4.95
C TRP A 131 2.30 1.76 -4.74
N ARG A 132 2.79 1.08 -5.78
CA ARG A 132 4.05 0.34 -5.73
C ARG A 132 5.22 1.19 -6.20
N GLY A 133 6.28 1.17 -5.40
CA GLY A 133 7.46 2.00 -5.61
C GLY A 133 7.26 3.44 -5.15
N GLU A 134 8.16 4.28 -5.56
CA GLU A 134 8.22 5.68 -5.13
C GLU A 134 7.10 6.51 -5.76
N PRO A 135 6.33 7.29 -4.99
CA PRO A 135 5.34 8.21 -5.54
C PRO A 135 6.03 9.43 -6.13
N TRP A 136 5.66 9.80 -7.34
CA TRP A 136 6.22 10.96 -8.03
C TRP A 136 5.27 12.15 -7.90
N PHE A 137 5.59 13.07 -7.00
CA PHE A 137 4.78 14.27 -6.77
C PHE A 137 4.75 15.15 -8.02
N GLY A 138 3.53 15.55 -8.41
CA GLY A 138 3.29 16.25 -9.67
C GLY A 138 3.07 15.35 -10.89
N ASP A 139 3.14 14.01 -10.71
CA ASP A 139 2.68 13.08 -11.75
C ASP A 139 1.15 13.08 -11.81
N PRO A 140 0.54 13.35 -12.99
CA PRO A 140 -0.91 13.30 -13.15
C PRO A 140 -1.54 11.98 -12.75
N ALA A 141 -0.81 10.87 -12.81
CA ALA A 141 -1.32 9.56 -12.40
C ALA A 141 -1.52 9.48 -10.88
N LEU A 142 -0.56 9.96 -10.10
CA LEU A 142 -0.67 10.01 -8.63
C LEU A 142 -1.84 10.92 -8.22
N ASP A 143 -1.94 12.11 -8.83
CA ASP A 143 -2.99 13.08 -8.53
C ASP A 143 -4.39 12.51 -8.81
N GLN A 144 -4.60 11.92 -9.99
CA GLN A 144 -5.89 11.36 -10.37
C GLN A 144 -6.29 10.15 -9.52
N LEU A 145 -5.35 9.27 -9.19
CA LEU A 145 -5.65 8.08 -8.42
C LEU A 145 -5.87 8.39 -6.93
N THR A 146 -5.16 9.36 -6.37
CA THR A 146 -5.40 9.83 -4.99
C THR A 146 -6.73 10.59 -4.84
N GLU A 147 -7.21 11.23 -5.92
CA GLU A 147 -8.52 11.92 -5.92
C GLU A 147 -9.71 10.95 -5.82
N ILE A 148 -9.57 9.74 -6.33
CA ILE A 148 -10.63 8.72 -6.31
C ILE A 148 -10.47 7.68 -5.20
N ALA A 149 -9.39 7.75 -4.43
CA ALA A 149 -9.09 6.83 -3.35
C ALA A 149 -9.48 7.41 -1.98
N ASP A 150 -10.07 6.57 -1.12
CA ASP A 150 -10.28 6.90 0.29
C ASP A 150 -8.99 6.75 1.10
N ARG A 151 -8.09 5.85 0.65
CA ARG A 151 -6.81 5.59 1.28
C ARG A 151 -5.73 5.25 0.28
N LEU A 152 -4.56 5.84 0.50
CA LEU A 152 -3.30 5.51 -0.20
C LEU A 152 -2.46 4.61 0.70
N VAL A 153 -2.09 3.43 0.22
CA VAL A 153 -1.18 2.49 0.89
C VAL A 153 0.16 2.50 0.18
N LEU A 154 1.19 2.92 0.89
CA LEU A 154 2.58 3.00 0.46
C LEU A 154 3.44 1.92 1.14
N ASP A 155 4.67 1.77 0.68
CA ASP A 155 5.76 1.08 1.39
C ASP A 155 7.04 1.89 1.13
N SER A 156 7.45 2.68 2.11
CA SER A 156 8.62 3.55 1.96
C SER A 156 9.95 2.79 1.85
N ASP A 157 9.96 1.50 2.13
CA ASP A 157 11.13 0.65 1.85
C ASP A 157 11.30 0.34 0.35
N GLU A 158 10.29 0.62 -0.48
CA GLU A 158 10.37 0.49 -1.94
C GLU A 158 11.01 1.70 -2.63
N TRP A 159 11.36 2.79 -1.89
CA TRP A 159 11.79 4.06 -2.44
C TRP A 159 13.30 4.20 -2.55
N GLY A 160 13.77 4.75 -3.69
CA GLY A 160 15.18 5.03 -3.91
C GLY A 160 15.64 6.33 -3.25
N GLU A 161 14.82 7.39 -3.41
CA GLU A 161 15.09 8.73 -2.86
C GLU A 161 14.24 8.99 -1.59
N CYS A 162 14.31 8.05 -0.64
CA CYS A 162 13.40 7.98 0.51
C CYS A 162 13.35 9.28 1.32
N ASP A 163 14.49 9.93 1.56
CA ASP A 163 14.57 11.19 2.32
C ASP A 163 13.79 12.32 1.62
N ALA A 164 14.03 12.50 0.32
CA ALA A 164 13.38 13.55 -0.47
C ALA A 164 11.87 13.30 -0.59
N THR A 165 11.48 12.06 -0.80
CA THR A 165 10.08 11.65 -0.95
C THR A 165 9.30 11.79 0.36
N MET A 166 9.89 11.41 1.51
CA MET A 166 9.29 11.60 2.83
C MET A 166 8.98 13.07 3.12
N THR A 167 9.87 14.00 2.75
CA THR A 167 9.64 15.44 2.99
C THR A 167 8.50 16.02 2.16
N GLN A 168 8.13 15.38 1.04
CA GLN A 168 7.04 15.80 0.17
C GLN A 168 5.69 15.17 0.55
N LEU A 169 5.70 14.05 1.26
CA LEU A 169 4.51 13.27 1.59
C LEU A 169 3.41 14.06 2.34
N PRO A 170 3.72 15.03 3.22
CA PRO A 170 2.70 15.86 3.88
C PRO A 170 1.75 16.58 2.93
N GLN A 171 2.13 16.83 1.67
CA GLN A 171 1.25 17.47 0.66
C GLN A 171 -0.01 16.63 0.35
N LEU A 172 0.01 15.33 0.64
CA LEU A 172 -1.12 14.44 0.42
C LEU A 172 -2.03 14.28 1.63
N PHE A 173 -1.60 14.67 2.84
CA PHE A 173 -2.35 14.41 4.06
C PHE A 173 -3.75 15.01 4.07
N ASP A 174 -3.94 16.18 3.47
CA ASP A 174 -5.26 16.82 3.39
C ASP A 174 -6.15 16.25 2.27
N ARG A 175 -5.59 15.43 1.38
CA ARG A 175 -6.28 14.90 0.21
C ARG A 175 -6.76 13.46 0.40
N VAL A 176 -5.93 12.63 1.02
CA VAL A 176 -6.19 11.19 1.17
C VAL A 176 -5.60 10.69 2.48
N ALA A 177 -6.27 9.74 3.14
CA ALA A 177 -5.70 9.04 4.28
C ALA A 177 -4.54 8.16 3.81
N ILE A 178 -3.41 8.15 4.54
CA ILE A 178 -2.21 7.39 4.16
C ILE A 178 -1.93 6.27 5.16
N SER A 179 -1.53 5.13 4.63
CA SER A 179 -0.90 4.03 5.35
C SER A 179 0.46 3.74 4.72
N ASP A 180 1.44 3.41 5.55
CA ASP A 180 2.75 2.98 5.10
C ASP A 180 3.08 1.60 5.70
N ILE A 181 3.43 0.64 4.86
CA ILE A 181 3.77 -0.71 5.30
C ILE A 181 5.03 -0.70 6.17
N ALA A 182 6.02 0.13 5.84
CA ALA A 182 7.22 0.31 6.67
C ALA A 182 6.87 0.84 8.08
N TRP A 183 5.85 1.73 8.19
CA TRP A 183 5.34 2.19 9.48
C TRP A 183 4.75 1.06 10.33
N ALA A 184 4.07 0.12 9.71
CA ALA A 184 3.55 -1.07 10.40
C ALA A 184 4.69 -2.01 10.82
N LYS A 185 5.71 -2.19 9.98
CA LYS A 185 6.89 -3.02 10.31
C LYS A 185 7.65 -2.49 11.50
N VAL A 186 7.81 -1.16 11.63
CA VAL A 186 8.56 -0.53 12.71
C VAL A 186 7.76 -0.40 14.03
N GLN A 187 6.48 -0.77 14.04
CA GLN A 187 5.63 -0.68 15.23
C GLN A 187 6.21 -1.38 16.48
N PRO A 188 6.75 -2.62 16.42
CA PRO A 188 7.30 -3.27 17.60
C PRO A 188 8.50 -2.50 18.22
N TRP A 189 9.32 -1.86 17.36
CA TRP A 189 10.43 -1.03 17.83
C TRP A 189 9.94 0.28 18.47
N ARG A 190 8.88 0.90 17.93
CA ARG A 190 8.23 2.07 18.57
C ARG A 190 7.71 1.72 19.96
N GLU A 191 7.10 0.54 20.09
CA GLU A 191 6.61 0.04 21.39
C GLU A 191 7.77 -0.22 22.36
N ALA A 192 8.89 -0.80 21.90
CA ALA A 192 10.07 -1.04 22.70
C ALA A 192 10.70 0.29 23.18
N CYS A 193 10.84 1.28 22.28
CA CYS A 193 11.33 2.62 22.66
C CYS A 193 10.36 3.30 23.65
N ALA A 194 9.06 3.22 23.43
CA ALA A 194 8.08 3.82 24.33
C ALA A 194 8.11 3.23 25.75
N ALA A 195 8.47 1.95 25.87
CA ALA A 195 8.61 1.28 27.17
C ALA A 195 9.78 1.81 28.01
N LEU A 196 10.73 2.53 27.40
CA LEU A 196 11.86 3.18 28.09
C LEU A 196 11.50 4.56 28.65
N TRP A 197 10.27 5.02 28.51
CA TRP A 197 9.82 6.26 29.11
C TRP A 197 9.80 6.12 30.66
N PRO A 198 10.28 7.12 31.47
CA PRO A 198 10.70 8.48 31.07
C PRO A 198 12.18 8.62 30.71
N ASP A 199 13.01 7.57 30.80
CA ASP A 199 14.47 7.64 30.70
C ASP A 199 14.94 8.23 29.36
N ILE A 200 14.22 7.95 28.25
CA ILE A 200 14.51 8.51 26.92
C ILE A 200 14.03 9.94 26.71
N GLY A 201 13.42 10.57 27.71
CA GLY A 201 12.82 11.91 27.58
C GLY A 201 13.85 13.00 27.19
N GLU A 202 15.09 12.81 27.52
CA GLU A 202 16.21 13.72 27.25
C GLU A 202 17.17 13.20 26.16
N ALA A 203 16.76 12.20 25.38
CA ALA A 203 17.60 11.60 24.36
C ALA A 203 18.06 12.62 23.31
N ASP A 204 19.36 12.52 22.91
CA ASP A 204 20.01 13.39 21.95
C ASP A 204 20.36 12.66 20.63
N SER A 205 20.46 11.33 20.64
CA SER A 205 20.84 10.55 19.47
C SER A 205 20.01 9.27 19.31
N LEU A 206 19.82 8.85 18.05
CA LEU A 206 19.21 7.60 17.65
C LEU A 206 20.11 6.91 16.61
N ARG A 207 20.52 5.68 16.88
CA ARG A 207 21.20 4.82 15.91
C ARG A 207 20.28 3.68 15.49
N VAL A 208 20.14 3.46 14.18
CA VAL A 208 19.33 2.38 13.61
C VAL A 208 20.12 1.62 12.56
N ALA A 209 20.19 0.29 12.70
CA ALA A 209 20.58 -0.60 11.63
C ALA A 209 19.33 -1.20 11.02
N GLY A 210 18.99 -0.80 9.77
CA GLY A 210 17.74 -1.20 9.12
C GLY A 210 17.50 -0.55 7.76
N PRO A 211 16.33 -0.81 7.14
CA PRO A 211 15.91 -0.12 5.93
C PRO A 211 15.75 1.39 6.14
N ARG A 212 16.01 2.18 5.10
CA ARG A 212 15.97 3.64 5.23
C ARG A 212 14.58 4.17 5.58
N GLY A 213 13.52 3.63 4.97
CA GLY A 213 12.14 4.02 5.25
C GLY A 213 11.76 3.80 6.70
N GLU A 214 11.98 2.60 7.22
CA GLU A 214 11.74 2.25 8.62
C GLU A 214 12.56 3.13 9.58
N THR A 215 13.83 3.38 9.24
CA THR A 215 14.74 4.25 10.03
C THR A 215 14.20 5.68 10.14
N LEU A 216 13.83 6.30 9.01
CA LEU A 216 13.30 7.66 8.99
C LEU A 216 11.98 7.76 9.76
N LEU A 217 11.10 6.78 9.62
CA LEU A 217 9.82 6.76 10.33
C LEU A 217 10.00 6.62 11.85
N LEU A 218 10.94 5.79 12.30
CA LEU A 218 11.26 5.68 13.72
C LEU A 218 11.88 6.97 14.27
N TRP A 219 12.81 7.57 13.53
CA TRP A 219 13.46 8.83 13.89
C TRP A 219 12.45 9.99 13.94
N GLY A 220 11.62 10.14 12.91
CA GLY A 220 10.59 11.17 12.88
C GLY A 220 9.55 11.00 13.98
N TRP A 221 9.15 9.76 14.28
CA TRP A 221 8.26 9.46 15.40
C TRP A 221 8.87 9.87 16.73
N LEU A 222 10.12 9.51 17.00
CA LEU A 222 10.78 9.81 18.27
C LEU A 222 10.96 11.33 18.45
N ARG A 223 11.39 12.05 17.40
CA ARG A 223 11.45 13.53 17.38
C ARG A 223 10.10 14.17 17.70
N ALA A 224 9.03 13.70 17.05
CA ALA A 224 7.69 14.21 17.27
C ALA A 224 7.20 13.97 18.72
N ARG A 225 7.49 12.81 19.30
CA ARG A 225 7.11 12.46 20.67
C ARG A 225 7.90 13.24 21.72
N LEU A 226 9.21 13.33 21.57
CA LEU A 226 10.09 14.03 22.50
C LEU A 226 10.08 15.56 22.30
N ARG A 227 9.63 16.03 21.13
CA ARG A 227 9.67 17.45 20.71
C ARG A 227 11.09 18.02 20.77
N ARG A 228 12.04 17.22 20.33
CA ARG A 228 13.49 17.52 20.34
C ARG A 228 14.12 17.18 19.00
N GLU A 229 15.20 17.87 18.70
CA GLU A 229 16.12 17.42 17.65
C GLU A 229 16.90 16.20 18.16
N LEU A 230 17.09 15.23 17.29
CA LEU A 230 17.84 14.02 17.53
C LEU A 230 18.85 13.83 16.40
N GLU A 231 20.10 13.55 16.73
CA GLU A 231 21.07 13.10 15.75
C GLU A 231 20.68 11.68 15.27
N LEU A 232 20.78 11.43 13.96
CA LEU A 232 20.51 10.13 13.38
C LEU A 232 21.78 9.49 12.84
N GLU A 233 22.13 8.31 13.38
CA GLU A 233 23.09 7.40 12.79
C GLU A 233 22.35 6.25 12.10
N HIS A 234 22.57 6.08 10.79
CA HIS A 234 21.93 5.03 10.01
C HIS A 234 22.94 4.05 9.44
N GLU A 235 22.70 2.76 9.65
CA GLU A 235 23.44 1.65 9.08
C GLU A 235 22.48 0.82 8.20
N PRO A 236 22.72 0.68 6.87
CA PRO A 236 21.83 -0.05 5.99
C PRO A 236 21.78 -1.55 6.33
N ALA A 237 20.56 -2.08 6.51
CA ALA A 237 20.29 -3.51 6.69
C ALA A 237 18.94 -3.88 6.05
N GLY A 238 18.69 -5.18 5.85
CA GLY A 238 17.48 -5.67 5.18
C GLY A 238 16.21 -5.62 6.04
N GLU A 239 16.35 -5.59 7.36
CA GLU A 239 15.30 -5.42 8.37
C GLU A 239 15.90 -4.60 9.53
N VAL A 240 15.06 -4.07 10.42
CA VAL A 240 15.60 -3.37 11.62
C VAL A 240 16.16 -4.41 12.58
N GLU A 241 17.49 -4.45 12.64
CA GLU A 241 18.24 -5.40 13.46
C GLU A 241 18.68 -4.79 14.80
N LEU A 242 18.89 -3.46 14.81
CA LEU A 242 19.36 -2.73 15.98
C LEU A 242 18.74 -1.34 16.04
N VAL A 243 18.34 -0.96 17.24
CA VAL A 243 18.00 0.42 17.61
C VAL A 243 18.77 0.74 18.90
N ALA A 244 19.48 1.87 18.92
CA ALA A 244 20.13 2.36 20.13
C ALA A 244 19.80 3.84 20.34
N ILE A 245 19.61 4.24 21.59
CA ILE A 245 19.33 5.62 22.02
C ILE A 245 20.48 6.04 22.94
N ASP A 246 21.16 7.16 22.61
CA ASP A 246 22.34 7.66 23.32
C ASP A 246 23.43 6.59 23.55
N GLY A 247 23.57 5.68 22.58
CA GLY A 247 24.54 4.59 22.59
C GLY A 247 24.12 3.36 23.40
N GLU A 248 22.94 3.35 24.00
CA GLU A 248 22.38 2.20 24.71
C GLU A 248 21.39 1.44 23.82
N ASP A 249 21.58 0.12 23.70
CA ASP A 249 20.73 -0.72 22.85
C ASP A 249 19.31 -0.83 23.43
N VAL A 250 18.31 -0.55 22.58
CA VAL A 250 16.90 -0.82 22.88
C VAL A 250 16.68 -2.33 22.82
N PRO A 251 16.01 -2.93 23.84
CA PRO A 251 15.73 -4.36 23.83
C PRO A 251 14.96 -4.77 22.55
N ALA A 252 15.54 -5.71 21.80
CA ALA A 252 14.94 -6.16 20.54
C ALA A 252 13.54 -6.74 20.76
N PRO A 253 12.52 -6.27 20.04
CA PRO A 253 11.17 -6.77 20.17
C PRO A 253 11.07 -8.22 19.67
N ARG A 254 10.18 -9.01 20.26
CA ARG A 254 9.85 -10.34 19.76
C ARG A 254 8.92 -10.20 18.55
N ALA A 255 9.47 -9.81 17.41
CA ALA A 255 8.69 -9.68 16.18
C ALA A 255 8.30 -11.04 15.61
N LYS A 256 7.02 -11.19 15.26
CA LYS A 256 6.55 -12.31 14.44
C LYS A 256 6.83 -11.91 12.98
N ARG A 257 7.45 -12.80 12.20
CA ARG A 257 7.57 -12.59 10.75
C ARG A 257 6.18 -12.55 10.13
N THR A 258 5.83 -11.43 9.55
CA THR A 258 4.55 -11.19 8.88
C THR A 258 4.78 -11.23 7.37
N SER A 259 3.93 -11.92 6.63
CA SER A 259 4.05 -11.98 5.17
C SER A 259 3.66 -10.63 4.53
N SER A 260 4.13 -10.37 3.30
CA SER A 260 3.73 -9.17 2.55
C SER A 260 2.22 -9.09 2.33
N SER A 261 1.55 -10.23 2.18
CA SER A 261 0.09 -10.32 2.06
C SER A 261 -0.62 -9.95 3.35
N ASP A 262 -0.10 -10.40 4.51
CA ASP A 262 -0.65 -10.04 5.81
C ASP A 262 -0.45 -8.55 6.11
N LEU A 263 0.76 -8.02 5.85
CA LEU A 263 1.06 -6.59 6.04
C LEU A 263 0.13 -5.70 5.21
N LEU A 264 -0.06 -6.03 3.93
CA LEU A 264 -0.99 -5.28 3.10
C LEU A 264 -2.44 -5.46 3.59
N SER A 265 -2.85 -6.68 3.94
CA SER A 265 -4.18 -6.96 4.47
C SER A 265 -4.49 -6.13 5.69
N ASP A 266 -3.54 -6.01 6.64
CA ASP A 266 -3.71 -5.20 7.84
C ASP A 266 -3.90 -3.71 7.51
N GLN A 267 -3.24 -3.19 6.46
CA GLN A 267 -3.44 -1.80 6.02
C GLN A 267 -4.80 -1.57 5.35
N LEU A 268 -5.38 -2.59 4.71
CA LEU A 268 -6.71 -2.53 4.11
C LEU A 268 -7.86 -2.61 5.13
N GLU A 269 -7.58 -2.90 6.39
CA GLU A 269 -8.54 -2.89 7.50
C GLU A 269 -8.61 -1.52 8.22
N ILE A 270 -7.69 -0.59 7.92
CA ILE A 270 -7.62 0.72 8.57
C ILE A 270 -8.47 1.73 7.79
N PHE A 271 -9.50 2.30 8.39
CA PHE A 271 -10.37 3.29 7.74
C PHE A 271 -10.10 4.75 8.19
N GLY A 272 -9.52 4.95 9.36
CA GLY A 272 -9.21 6.28 9.90
C GLY A 272 -7.82 6.78 9.50
N ARG A 273 -7.57 8.10 9.63
CA ARG A 273 -6.23 8.69 9.48
C ARG A 273 -5.35 8.30 10.67
N ASP A 274 -4.08 7.97 10.43
CA ASP A 274 -3.07 7.77 11.46
C ASP A 274 -2.34 9.11 11.75
N ARG A 275 -2.83 9.84 12.72
CA ARG A 275 -2.24 11.13 13.11
C ARG A 275 -0.81 10.98 13.65
N ILE A 276 -0.50 9.84 14.27
CA ILE A 276 0.85 9.58 14.79
C ILE A 276 1.84 9.41 13.63
N TYR A 277 1.44 8.72 12.59
CA TYR A 277 2.20 8.63 11.34
C TYR A 277 2.40 9.99 10.69
N GLU A 278 1.31 10.76 10.55
CA GLU A 278 1.36 12.10 9.95
C GLU A 278 2.27 13.05 10.72
N GLU A 279 2.24 13.01 12.06
CA GLU A 279 3.15 13.79 12.92
C GLU A 279 4.61 13.33 12.75
N ALA A 280 4.87 12.02 12.68
CA ALA A 280 6.20 11.47 12.47
C ALA A 280 6.80 11.95 11.13
N VAL A 281 6.06 11.80 10.04
CA VAL A 281 6.50 12.23 8.70
C VAL A 281 6.65 13.76 8.64
N SER A 282 5.72 14.52 9.22
CA SER A 282 5.81 15.98 9.23
C SER A 282 7.04 16.51 9.99
N SER A 283 7.50 15.77 11.01
CA SER A 283 8.71 16.13 11.74
C SER A 283 9.99 16.01 10.90
N LEU A 284 9.97 15.16 9.85
CA LEU A 284 11.09 15.03 8.91
C LEU A 284 11.19 16.23 7.96
N ALA A 285 10.05 16.78 7.54
CA ALA A 285 10.01 17.96 6.67
C ALA A 285 10.46 19.26 7.36
N ALA A 286 10.47 19.29 8.69
CA ALA A 286 10.87 20.45 9.48
C ALA A 286 12.40 20.59 9.64
N VAL A 287 13.22 19.67 9.12
CA VAL A 287 14.68 19.75 9.14
C VAL A 287 15.14 20.74 8.06
N PRO A 288 15.82 21.86 8.40
CA PRO A 288 16.52 22.67 7.38
C PRO A 288 17.57 21.80 6.71
N ALA A 289 17.58 21.79 5.39
CA ALA A 289 18.59 21.11 4.58
C ALA A 289 20.01 21.67 4.83
#